data_6b83ab7b967ca9d452c9c10b1e77bb94
#
_entry.id   6b83ab7b967ca9d452c9c10b1e77bb94
#
_cell.length_a   1.000
_cell.length_b   1.000
_cell.length_c   1.000
_cell.angle_alpha   90.00
_cell.angle_beta   90.00
_cell.angle_gamma   90.00
#
_symmetry.space_group_name_H-M   'P 1'
#
loop_
_entity.id
_entity.type
_entity.pdbx_description
1 polymer ?
#
loop_
_entity_poly.entity_id
_entity_poly.type
_entity_poly.pdbx_seq_one_letter_code
_entity_poly.pdbx_strand_id
1 'polypeptide(L)'
;YADAVPWPDAGNDRAGMPMTTRRDLFKAMAVGALAAPLQGIAAGASTDTCSSRTPTWGRGIEGQRKADLGDGTYRNPIIAGDHPDPTILKDGDDYYMTFSSFLSYPGLVLWHSTDLVNWAPIGPALHKHLGDIWAADLCKHGDRYFIYLPANPGDKGWKIFVTWTDDIRGGAWSDPIDLGIDNVIDPGHVVGEDGKRYLFVNGIRKIRLRDDGIATDGELQDAYQPWRYPQHWITENFAPEGPKLLWRDGWLYLVTAVGGTAGPATGHMVIAARSRSVHGPWEHCPRNPLVRTQSGDEPWWSRGHATLVEGPAGDWWMVYHGYEHGFRTLGRQALLEPVEWTDDGWFRATGGDLSKPLRKPAGGKAGAAGFALSGGFEAERFGVQWCFHQPGPDEERRIARDGDALILAASGTSPANSAPLVCLVGDRAYQVEVAMELDGNDIEAGLLLYYNPKAFIGLGFAADTVKTYQYAEELPRARVPRKNRNLRVRMTNNAHVVTFEHSHDDGRTWTLHGTRMEVSGMHHNVFGGFLSLRAGLYAVGKGAVRLRDFRYRAVAESVSG
;
A
#
# COMPACT_ATOMS: atom_id res chain seq x y z
N TYR A 1 -13.23 12.30 8.30
CA TYR A 1 -13.78 11.44 9.35
C TYR A 1 -14.43 10.27 8.64
N ALA A 2 -13.76 9.11 8.55
CA ALA A 2 -14.41 7.88 8.22
C ALA A 2 -15.06 7.40 9.53
N ASP A 3 -16.36 7.50 9.61
CA ASP A 3 -17.13 6.86 10.67
C ASP A 3 -16.95 5.35 10.52
N ALA A 4 -16.27 4.75 11.49
CA ALA A 4 -16.17 3.30 11.59
C ALA A 4 -17.61 2.76 11.68
N VAL A 5 -17.91 1.73 10.89
CA VAL A 5 -19.16 0.98 10.97
C VAL A 5 -19.34 0.55 12.43
N PRO A 6 -20.40 0.95 13.16
CA PRO A 6 -20.56 0.59 14.55
C PRO A 6 -20.87 -0.90 14.68
N TRP A 7 -20.04 -1.60 15.43
CA TRP A 7 -20.30 -2.96 15.87
C TRP A 7 -21.27 -2.95 17.06
N PRO A 8 -22.16 -3.93 17.23
CA PRO A 8 -23.08 -3.97 18.35
C PRO A 8 -22.35 -4.10 19.69
N ASP A 9 -22.70 -3.23 20.62
CA ASP A 9 -22.15 -3.13 21.98
C ASP A 9 -22.29 -4.43 22.79
N ALA A 10 -21.16 -4.94 23.28
CA ALA A 10 -21.14 -5.85 24.40
C ALA A 10 -21.11 -5.02 25.70
N GLY A 11 -22.12 -5.21 26.54
CA GLY A 11 -22.44 -4.43 27.72
C GLY A 11 -21.26 -4.04 28.62
N ASN A 12 -21.28 -2.80 29.04
CA ASN A 12 -20.26 -2.16 29.85
C ASN A 12 -20.80 -1.92 31.28
N ASP A 13 -20.36 -2.75 32.22
CA ASP A 13 -20.40 -2.41 33.64
C ASP A 13 -19.05 -1.80 34.05
N ARG A 14 -18.99 -0.51 34.28
CA ARG A 14 -17.84 0.16 34.89
C ARG A 14 -18.27 0.98 36.10
N ALA A 15 -17.83 0.51 37.28
CA ALA A 15 -17.76 1.32 38.49
C ALA A 15 -16.57 2.30 38.39
N GLY A 16 -16.80 3.55 38.82
CA GLY A 16 -15.88 4.67 38.60
C GLY A 16 -14.63 4.65 39.50
N MET A 17 -13.54 5.18 38.96
CA MET A 17 -12.38 5.70 39.68
C MET A 17 -12.03 7.12 39.16
N PRO A 18 -11.55 8.04 40.04
CA PRO A 18 -11.39 9.44 39.70
C PRO A 18 -10.11 9.74 38.90
N MET A 19 -10.21 10.65 37.94
CA MET A 19 -9.08 11.15 37.15
C MET A 19 -8.19 12.09 37.99
N THR A 20 -6.90 11.76 38.06
CA THR A 20 -5.84 12.69 38.52
C THR A 20 -5.28 13.49 37.33
N THR A 21 -5.19 14.79 37.52
CA THR A 21 -4.77 15.74 36.48
C THR A 21 -3.23 15.84 36.38
N ARG A 22 -2.77 16.17 35.17
CA ARG A 22 -1.34 16.29 34.76
C ARG A 22 -0.45 17.26 35.54
N ARG A 23 -0.90 17.82 36.67
CA ARG A 23 -0.16 18.86 37.43
C ARG A 23 0.65 18.33 38.61
N ASP A 24 0.51 17.07 39.00
CA ASP A 24 1.11 16.56 40.25
C ASP A 24 2.40 15.73 40.05
N LEU A 25 2.96 15.67 38.86
CA LEU A 25 4.14 14.82 38.56
C LEU A 25 5.50 15.59 38.55
N PHE A 26 5.55 16.86 38.95
CA PHE A 26 6.78 17.66 38.88
C PHE A 26 7.34 18.12 40.23
N LYS A 27 7.04 17.45 41.33
CA LYS A 27 7.63 17.79 42.65
C LYS A 27 8.10 16.54 43.38
N ALA A 28 9.12 15.87 42.92
CA ALA A 28 9.97 15.01 43.74
C ALA A 28 11.16 14.49 42.94
N MET A 29 12.21 15.25 42.81
CA MET A 29 13.58 14.76 42.61
C MET A 29 14.57 15.94 42.80
N ALA A 30 15.00 16.11 43.98
CA ALA A 30 16.25 16.82 44.31
C ALA A 30 16.87 16.16 45.53
N VAL A 31 18.19 15.99 45.46
CA VAL A 31 19.15 15.67 46.52
C VAL A 31 19.62 14.21 46.60
N GLY A 32 20.93 14.06 46.34
CA GLY A 32 21.69 12.87 46.69
C GLY A 32 22.90 12.56 45.80
N ALA A 33 23.87 13.48 45.66
CA ALA A 33 25.18 13.15 45.09
C ALA A 33 26.09 12.56 46.16
N LEU A 34 26.51 11.31 46.01
CA LEU A 34 27.63 10.69 46.72
C LEU A 34 28.61 10.14 45.69
N ALA A 35 29.81 10.73 45.69
CA ALA A 35 30.95 10.31 44.90
C ALA A 35 31.67 9.10 45.54
N ALA A 36 31.93 8.07 44.73
CA ALA A 36 32.90 7.02 45.06
C ALA A 36 33.87 6.81 43.89
N PRO A 37 35.16 6.49 44.14
CA PRO A 37 36.19 6.53 43.12
C PRO A 37 36.21 5.28 42.23
N LEU A 38 36.36 5.50 40.94
CA LEU A 38 36.58 4.47 39.92
C LEU A 38 38.03 3.95 39.99
N GLN A 39 38.17 2.67 40.33
CA GLN A 39 39.40 1.91 40.04
C GLN A 39 39.28 1.31 38.63
N GLY A 40 40.25 1.61 37.78
CA GLY A 40 40.31 1.13 36.42
C GLY A 40 40.59 -0.36 36.32
N ILE A 41 39.76 -1.05 35.56
CA ILE A 41 40.07 -2.37 35.01
C ILE A 41 40.17 -2.16 33.49
N ALA A 42 41.39 -2.30 32.98
CA ALA A 42 41.62 -2.37 31.54
C ALA A 42 41.13 -3.75 31.03
N ALA A 43 39.97 -3.77 30.41
CA ALA A 43 39.51 -4.90 29.63
C ALA A 43 39.82 -4.63 28.14
N GLY A 44 40.59 -5.53 27.52
CA GLY A 44 40.90 -5.47 26.11
C GLY A 44 39.63 -5.44 25.26
N ALA A 45 39.43 -4.36 24.53
CA ALA A 45 38.37 -4.24 23.57
C ALA A 45 38.73 -5.10 22.33
N SER A 46 38.10 -6.27 22.19
CA SER A 46 37.94 -6.87 20.90
C SER A 46 36.93 -6.00 20.14
N THR A 47 37.39 -5.24 19.18
CA THR A 47 36.56 -4.54 18.23
C THR A 47 35.95 -5.55 17.23
N ASP A 48 34.97 -6.32 17.68
CA ASP A 48 33.99 -6.89 16.77
C ASP A 48 33.10 -5.73 16.30
N THR A 49 33.52 -5.10 15.22
CA THR A 49 32.66 -4.23 14.43
C THR A 49 31.54 -5.11 13.86
N CYS A 50 30.47 -5.26 14.61
CA CYS A 50 29.20 -5.72 14.05
C CYS A 50 28.73 -4.64 13.06
N SER A 51 29.26 -4.72 11.84
CA SER A 51 28.73 -4.02 10.68
C SER A 51 27.34 -4.60 10.46
N SER A 52 26.32 -3.93 10.98
CA SER A 52 24.94 -4.16 10.58
C SER A 52 24.84 -3.79 9.10
N ARG A 53 25.22 -4.72 8.21
CA ARG A 53 24.98 -4.55 6.78
C ARG A 53 23.48 -4.48 6.62
N THR A 54 22.99 -3.27 6.33
CA THR A 54 21.63 -3.03 5.86
C THR A 54 21.29 -4.05 4.78
N PRO A 55 20.11 -4.70 4.82
CA PRO A 55 19.75 -5.66 3.80
C PRO A 55 19.88 -5.05 2.41
N THR A 56 20.68 -5.64 1.55
CA THR A 56 20.85 -5.17 0.17
C THR A 56 19.86 -5.91 -0.72
N TRP A 57 18.93 -5.17 -1.33
CA TRP A 57 18.09 -5.66 -2.43
C TRP A 57 18.88 -5.66 -3.73
N GLY A 58 18.44 -6.44 -4.70
CA GLY A 58 18.84 -6.25 -6.09
C GLY A 58 18.53 -4.82 -6.54
N ARG A 59 19.26 -4.34 -7.54
CA ARG A 59 19.03 -3.03 -8.15
C ARG A 59 18.45 -3.21 -9.54
N GLY A 60 17.27 -2.65 -9.73
CA GLY A 60 16.53 -2.63 -10.97
C GLY A 60 16.71 -1.34 -11.76
N ILE A 61 15.71 -1.01 -12.55
CA ILE A 61 15.63 0.22 -13.35
C ILE A 61 15.79 1.43 -12.41
N GLU A 62 16.61 2.43 -12.79
CA GLU A 62 16.84 3.67 -12.04
C GLU A 62 17.36 3.46 -10.60
N GLY A 63 17.94 2.27 -10.35
CA GLY A 63 18.41 1.89 -9.04
C GLY A 63 17.33 1.43 -8.07
N GLN A 64 16.07 1.33 -8.52
CA GLN A 64 14.94 0.89 -7.69
C GLN A 64 15.22 -0.47 -7.04
N ARG A 65 14.66 -0.70 -5.85
CA ARG A 65 14.75 -2.00 -5.17
C ARG A 65 14.11 -3.09 -6.05
N LYS A 66 14.84 -4.20 -6.20
CA LYS A 66 14.41 -5.38 -6.93
C LYS A 66 14.47 -6.59 -6.01
N ALA A 67 13.40 -7.38 -5.97
CA ALA A 67 13.33 -8.58 -5.14
C ALA A 67 14.32 -9.65 -5.59
N ASP A 68 14.38 -9.93 -6.89
CA ASP A 68 15.24 -10.94 -7.50
C ASP A 68 16.74 -10.56 -7.35
N LEU A 69 17.52 -11.40 -6.66
CA LEU A 69 18.94 -11.16 -6.43
C LEU A 69 19.82 -11.69 -7.57
N GLY A 70 19.25 -12.43 -8.54
CA GLY A 70 19.96 -12.96 -9.70
C GLY A 70 20.77 -14.25 -9.46
N ASP A 71 20.74 -14.78 -8.25
CA ASP A 71 21.48 -15.99 -7.81
C ASP A 71 20.56 -17.17 -7.47
N GLY A 72 19.29 -17.10 -7.88
CA GLY A 72 18.25 -18.09 -7.53
C GLY A 72 17.55 -17.80 -6.21
N THR A 73 17.84 -16.66 -5.59
CA THR A 73 17.18 -16.19 -4.39
C THR A 73 16.44 -14.87 -4.62
N TYR A 74 15.54 -14.54 -3.70
CA TYR A 74 14.86 -13.26 -3.68
C TYR A 74 14.77 -12.72 -2.25
N ARG A 75 14.50 -11.44 -2.14
CA ARG A 75 14.25 -10.73 -0.87
C ARG A 75 12.94 -9.97 -0.94
N ASN A 76 12.10 -10.12 0.07
CA ASN A 76 10.88 -9.33 0.21
C ASN A 76 11.19 -7.83 0.38
N PRO A 77 10.35 -6.91 -0.13
CA PRO A 77 9.08 -7.18 -0.80
C PRO A 77 9.27 -7.63 -2.26
N ILE A 78 8.31 -8.41 -2.79
CA ILE A 78 8.31 -8.77 -4.22
C ILE A 78 7.90 -7.61 -5.12
N ILE A 79 7.08 -6.68 -4.59
CA ILE A 79 6.79 -5.39 -5.19
C ILE A 79 6.97 -4.34 -4.09
N ALA A 80 7.89 -3.41 -4.28
CA ALA A 80 8.19 -2.36 -3.32
C ALA A 80 7.18 -1.21 -3.39
N GLY A 81 6.92 -0.56 -2.24
CA GLY A 81 5.92 0.50 -2.10
C GLY A 81 4.54 -0.06 -1.76
N ASP A 82 3.54 0.82 -1.71
CA ASP A 82 2.19 0.52 -1.22
C ASP A 82 1.42 -0.38 -2.17
N HIS A 83 1.45 -1.67 -1.90
CA HIS A 83 0.75 -2.72 -2.63
C HIS A 83 0.01 -3.62 -1.62
N PRO A 84 -1.02 -3.07 -0.95
CA PRO A 84 -1.74 -3.74 0.13
C PRO A 84 -2.81 -4.69 -0.39
N ASP A 85 -3.17 -5.65 0.47
CA ASP A 85 -4.32 -6.53 0.26
C ASP A 85 -4.23 -7.33 -1.06
N PRO A 86 -3.12 -8.03 -1.33
CA PRO A 86 -2.88 -8.67 -2.61
C PRO A 86 -3.90 -9.78 -2.89
N THR A 87 -4.49 -9.74 -4.08
CA THR A 87 -5.25 -10.85 -4.65
C THR A 87 -4.51 -11.36 -5.89
N ILE A 88 -4.22 -12.66 -5.94
CA ILE A 88 -3.41 -13.27 -7.00
C ILE A 88 -4.18 -14.38 -7.70
N LEU A 89 -4.09 -14.41 -9.02
CA LEU A 89 -4.64 -15.42 -9.90
C LEU A 89 -3.53 -16.10 -10.71
N LYS A 90 -3.50 -17.44 -10.71
CA LYS A 90 -2.72 -18.24 -11.65
C LYS A 90 -3.60 -18.62 -12.85
N ASP A 91 -3.12 -18.39 -14.07
CA ASP A 91 -3.75 -18.81 -15.32
C ASP A 91 -2.70 -19.40 -16.25
N GLY A 92 -2.62 -20.72 -16.29
CA GLY A 92 -1.53 -21.43 -16.97
C GLY A 92 -0.18 -21.13 -16.35
N ASP A 93 0.75 -20.59 -17.15
CA ASP A 93 2.08 -20.19 -16.71
C ASP A 93 2.14 -18.73 -16.23
N ASP A 94 1.03 -18.02 -16.29
CA ASP A 94 0.92 -16.61 -15.98
C ASP A 94 0.31 -16.37 -14.59
N TYR A 95 0.80 -15.35 -13.92
CA TYR A 95 0.28 -14.87 -12.65
C TYR A 95 -0.14 -13.41 -12.80
N TYR A 96 -1.31 -13.10 -12.27
CA TYR A 96 -1.88 -11.75 -12.26
C TYR A 96 -2.19 -11.35 -10.82
N MET A 97 -1.90 -10.12 -10.47
CA MET A 97 -2.13 -9.60 -9.13
C MET A 97 -2.65 -8.17 -9.17
N THR A 98 -3.54 -7.82 -8.26
CA THR A 98 -3.97 -6.44 -8.03
C THR A 98 -4.13 -6.19 -6.53
N PHE A 99 -4.36 -4.92 -6.16
CA PHE A 99 -4.28 -4.39 -4.81
C PHE A 99 -5.38 -3.38 -4.53
N SER A 100 -5.61 -3.04 -3.28
CA SER A 100 -6.41 -1.86 -2.92
C SER A 100 -5.80 -0.61 -3.56
N SER A 101 -6.63 0.23 -4.16
CA SER A 101 -6.18 1.47 -4.79
C SER A 101 -6.67 2.73 -4.07
N PHE A 102 -7.51 2.56 -3.04
CA PHE A 102 -8.07 3.63 -2.24
C PHE A 102 -8.66 4.75 -3.10
N LEU A 103 -8.26 5.98 -2.84
CA LEU A 103 -8.72 7.18 -3.53
C LEU A 103 -7.88 7.52 -4.78
N SER A 104 -7.10 6.57 -5.31
CA SER A 104 -6.23 6.77 -6.47
C SER A 104 -6.91 6.30 -7.76
N TYR A 105 -6.98 7.19 -8.77
CA TYR A 105 -7.63 6.92 -10.05
C TYR A 105 -6.80 7.38 -11.26
N PRO A 106 -6.72 6.54 -12.34
CA PRO A 106 -7.26 5.18 -12.46
C PRO A 106 -6.75 4.25 -11.38
N GLY A 107 -7.51 3.18 -11.04
CA GLY A 107 -7.22 2.31 -9.90
C GLY A 107 -7.17 0.81 -10.26
N LEU A 108 -6.92 -0.05 -9.27
CA LEU A 108 -6.80 -1.50 -9.41
C LEU A 108 -5.79 -1.88 -10.50
N VAL A 109 -4.56 -1.38 -10.36
CA VAL A 109 -3.48 -1.70 -11.30
C VAL A 109 -3.19 -3.19 -11.26
N LEU A 110 -3.24 -3.81 -12.43
CA LEU A 110 -2.88 -5.21 -12.62
C LEU A 110 -1.38 -5.35 -12.85
N TRP A 111 -0.81 -6.33 -12.20
CA TRP A 111 0.59 -6.75 -12.35
C TRP A 111 0.64 -8.17 -12.88
N HIS A 112 1.65 -8.46 -13.70
CA HIS A 112 1.89 -9.75 -14.31
C HIS A 112 3.26 -10.29 -13.95
N SER A 113 3.34 -11.61 -13.75
CA SER A 113 4.56 -12.37 -13.51
C SER A 113 4.46 -13.76 -14.12
N THR A 114 5.61 -14.40 -14.34
CA THR A 114 5.74 -15.81 -14.72
C THR A 114 6.60 -16.60 -13.72
N ASP A 115 7.04 -15.97 -12.61
CA ASP A 115 7.88 -16.60 -11.58
C ASP A 115 7.54 -16.20 -10.14
N LEU A 116 6.46 -15.43 -9.92
CA LEU A 116 6.01 -14.90 -8.63
C LEU A 116 6.94 -13.88 -7.97
N VAL A 117 8.12 -13.61 -8.51
CA VAL A 117 9.13 -12.71 -7.94
C VAL A 117 9.36 -11.46 -8.79
N ASN A 118 9.38 -11.63 -10.12
CA ASN A 118 9.54 -10.54 -11.06
C ASN A 118 8.16 -10.10 -11.59
N TRP A 119 7.74 -8.91 -11.24
CA TRP A 119 6.43 -8.37 -11.55
C TRP A 119 6.53 -7.09 -12.37
N ALA A 120 5.71 -6.97 -13.40
CA ALA A 120 5.57 -5.74 -14.20
C ALA A 120 4.09 -5.35 -14.30
N PRO A 121 3.76 -4.03 -14.23
CA PRO A 121 2.38 -3.59 -14.36
C PRO A 121 1.89 -3.76 -15.80
N ILE A 122 0.60 -4.09 -15.93
CA ILE A 122 -0.08 -4.18 -17.23
C ILE A 122 -0.88 -2.90 -17.50
N GLY A 123 -1.70 -2.49 -16.53
CA GLY A 123 -2.60 -1.36 -16.63
C GLY A 123 -3.68 -1.39 -15.56
N PRO A 124 -4.48 -0.32 -15.45
CA PRO A 124 -5.57 -0.26 -14.49
C PRO A 124 -6.80 -1.04 -14.97
N ALA A 125 -7.46 -1.74 -14.06
CA ALA A 125 -8.75 -2.38 -14.32
C ALA A 125 -9.94 -1.45 -14.02
N LEU A 126 -9.72 -0.35 -13.30
CA LEU A 126 -10.78 0.56 -12.89
C LEU A 126 -10.49 1.98 -13.38
N HIS A 127 -11.28 2.44 -14.35
CA HIS A 127 -11.20 3.80 -14.89
C HIS A 127 -12.28 4.72 -14.33
N LYS A 128 -13.41 4.17 -13.92
CA LYS A 128 -14.55 4.93 -13.42
C LYS A 128 -14.40 5.20 -11.92
N HIS A 129 -14.52 6.46 -11.53
CA HIS A 129 -14.46 6.84 -10.13
C HIS A 129 -15.66 6.30 -9.34
N LEU A 130 -15.41 5.51 -8.30
CA LEU A 130 -16.41 4.91 -7.41
C LEU A 130 -16.20 5.29 -5.93
N GLY A 131 -15.29 6.23 -5.64
CA GLY A 131 -14.89 6.56 -4.27
C GLY A 131 -13.69 5.76 -3.77
N ASP A 132 -13.66 5.40 -2.50
CA ASP A 132 -12.56 4.65 -1.89
C ASP A 132 -12.65 3.16 -2.23
N ILE A 133 -11.57 2.56 -2.77
CA ILE A 133 -11.52 1.17 -3.23
C ILE A 133 -10.56 0.36 -2.36
N TRP A 134 -11.10 -0.60 -1.61
CA TRP A 134 -10.33 -1.45 -0.71
C TRP A 134 -10.08 -2.85 -1.33
N ALA A 135 -9.79 -3.83 -0.49
CA ALA A 135 -9.35 -5.16 -0.90
C ALA A 135 -10.31 -5.85 -1.86
N ALA A 136 -9.85 -6.12 -3.06
CA ALA A 136 -10.61 -6.78 -4.12
C ALA A 136 -10.32 -8.30 -4.19
N ASP A 137 -11.08 -8.99 -5.01
CA ASP A 137 -10.83 -10.38 -5.40
C ASP A 137 -10.74 -10.53 -6.91
N LEU A 138 -9.59 -11.00 -7.40
CA LEU A 138 -9.35 -11.31 -8.80
C LEU A 138 -9.53 -12.79 -9.03
N CYS A 139 -10.47 -13.18 -9.89
CA CYS A 139 -10.70 -14.58 -10.22
C CYS A 139 -11.03 -14.78 -11.71
N LYS A 140 -10.89 -16.03 -12.17
CA LYS A 140 -11.32 -16.49 -13.50
C LYS A 140 -12.47 -17.48 -13.36
N HIS A 141 -13.49 -17.34 -14.19
CA HIS A 141 -14.57 -18.31 -14.31
C HIS A 141 -15.00 -18.44 -15.78
N GLY A 142 -14.90 -19.66 -16.32
CA GLY A 142 -14.98 -19.88 -17.75
C GLY A 142 -13.86 -19.12 -18.47
N ASP A 143 -14.22 -18.38 -19.51
CA ASP A 143 -13.27 -17.58 -20.29
C ASP A 143 -13.14 -16.13 -19.81
N ARG A 144 -13.77 -15.78 -18.68
CA ARG A 144 -13.81 -14.41 -18.16
C ARG A 144 -13.00 -14.24 -16.88
N TYR A 145 -12.38 -13.07 -16.78
CA TYR A 145 -11.73 -12.56 -15.57
C TYR A 145 -12.65 -11.57 -14.87
N PHE A 146 -12.79 -11.70 -13.58
CA PHE A 146 -13.65 -10.88 -12.74
C PHE A 146 -12.81 -10.23 -11.65
N ILE A 147 -13.11 -8.99 -11.33
CA ILE A 147 -12.67 -8.33 -10.10
C ILE A 147 -13.91 -7.94 -9.31
N TYR A 148 -14.13 -8.60 -8.18
CA TYR A 148 -15.09 -8.19 -7.17
C TYR A 148 -14.41 -7.19 -6.25
N LEU A 149 -14.99 -6.01 -6.08
CA LEU A 149 -14.33 -4.91 -5.37
C LEU A 149 -15.30 -4.20 -4.43
N PRO A 150 -14.89 -3.88 -3.19
CA PRO A 150 -15.63 -2.99 -2.34
C PRO A 150 -15.31 -1.55 -2.74
N ALA A 151 -16.33 -0.72 -2.84
CA ALA A 151 -16.19 0.71 -3.06
C ALA A 151 -17.03 1.49 -2.05
N ASN A 152 -16.49 2.63 -1.59
CA ASN A 152 -17.23 3.58 -0.78
C ASN A 152 -17.40 4.91 -1.53
N PRO A 153 -18.55 5.13 -2.18
CA PRO A 153 -18.82 6.37 -2.89
C PRO A 153 -19.18 7.56 -1.97
N GLY A 154 -18.67 7.59 -0.75
CA GLY A 154 -18.85 8.65 0.22
C GLY A 154 -20.05 8.39 1.15
N ASP A 155 -21.11 9.18 1.03
CA ASP A 155 -22.30 9.14 1.90
C ASP A 155 -23.17 7.88 1.75
N LYS A 156 -22.90 7.05 0.75
CA LYS A 156 -23.66 5.83 0.46
C LYS A 156 -23.16 4.58 1.19
N GLY A 157 -22.04 4.69 1.93
CA GLY A 157 -21.40 3.56 2.60
C GLY A 157 -20.74 2.58 1.65
N TRP A 158 -20.25 1.46 2.19
CA TRP A 158 -19.57 0.42 1.44
C TRP A 158 -20.55 -0.42 0.63
N LYS A 159 -20.16 -0.73 -0.62
CA LYS A 159 -20.90 -1.57 -1.57
C LYS A 159 -19.94 -2.48 -2.31
N ILE A 160 -20.41 -3.66 -2.70
CA ILE A 160 -19.65 -4.56 -3.57
C ILE A 160 -20.05 -4.32 -5.03
N PHE A 161 -19.05 -4.07 -5.85
CA PHE A 161 -19.16 -3.99 -7.30
C PHE A 161 -18.42 -5.16 -7.95
N VAL A 162 -18.70 -5.40 -9.22
CA VAL A 162 -17.94 -6.30 -10.07
C VAL A 162 -17.62 -5.63 -11.40
N THR A 163 -16.39 -5.82 -11.87
CA THR A 163 -15.97 -5.53 -13.24
C THR A 163 -15.37 -6.79 -13.86
N TRP A 164 -15.41 -6.93 -15.16
CA TRP A 164 -14.92 -8.11 -15.85
C TRP A 164 -14.33 -7.79 -17.23
N THR A 165 -13.52 -8.73 -17.74
CA THR A 165 -12.95 -8.70 -19.08
C THR A 165 -12.79 -10.12 -19.63
N ASP A 166 -12.80 -10.26 -20.94
CA ASP A 166 -12.45 -11.52 -21.63
C ASP A 166 -10.93 -11.58 -21.94
N ASP A 167 -10.21 -10.45 -21.84
CA ASP A 167 -8.76 -10.37 -22.04
C ASP A 167 -8.10 -9.54 -20.94
N ILE A 168 -7.45 -10.21 -19.98
CA ILE A 168 -6.80 -9.57 -18.82
C ILE A 168 -5.55 -8.76 -19.20
N ARG A 169 -4.93 -9.02 -20.37
CA ARG A 169 -3.68 -8.36 -20.77
C ARG A 169 -3.87 -7.10 -21.59
N GLY A 170 -4.90 -7.01 -22.36
CA GLY A 170 -5.07 -5.89 -23.28
C GLY A 170 -6.53 -5.50 -23.49
N GLY A 171 -7.46 -6.24 -22.88
CA GLY A 171 -8.88 -6.00 -22.98
C GLY A 171 -9.37 -4.82 -22.18
N ALA A 172 -10.42 -4.18 -22.66
CA ALA A 172 -11.16 -3.22 -21.87
C ALA A 172 -11.92 -3.96 -20.75
N TRP A 173 -11.88 -3.39 -19.54
CA TRP A 173 -12.72 -3.83 -18.44
C TRP A 173 -14.12 -3.23 -18.57
N SER A 174 -15.13 -4.00 -18.19
CA SER A 174 -16.51 -3.52 -18.16
C SER A 174 -16.68 -2.35 -17.19
N ASP A 175 -17.72 -1.55 -17.39
CA ASP A 175 -18.17 -0.64 -16.33
C ASP A 175 -18.51 -1.45 -15.07
N PRO A 176 -18.15 -0.97 -13.88
CA PRO A 176 -18.49 -1.63 -12.64
C PRO A 176 -19.98 -1.73 -12.40
N ILE A 177 -20.45 -2.92 -12.02
CA ILE A 177 -21.85 -3.25 -11.74
C ILE A 177 -22.03 -3.36 -10.22
N ASP A 178 -22.97 -2.61 -9.64
CA ASP A 178 -23.36 -2.72 -8.22
C ASP A 178 -24.10 -4.05 -8.00
N LEU A 179 -23.57 -4.91 -7.12
CA LEU A 179 -24.18 -6.21 -6.81
C LEU A 179 -25.33 -6.12 -5.79
N GLY A 180 -25.60 -4.93 -5.24
CA GLY A 180 -26.64 -4.74 -4.21
C GLY A 180 -26.25 -5.35 -2.86
N ILE A 181 -24.97 -5.52 -2.58
CA ILE A 181 -24.46 -5.99 -1.28
C ILE A 181 -23.87 -4.80 -0.54
N ASP A 182 -24.55 -4.36 0.50
CA ASP A 182 -24.22 -3.13 1.22
C ASP A 182 -23.53 -3.43 2.56
N ASN A 183 -22.74 -2.44 3.05
CA ASN A 183 -22.08 -2.45 4.35
C ASN A 183 -21.15 -3.64 4.59
N VAL A 184 -20.47 -4.06 3.54
CA VAL A 184 -19.46 -5.13 3.56
C VAL A 184 -18.26 -4.75 2.71
N ILE A 185 -17.11 -5.39 3.01
CA ILE A 185 -15.84 -5.25 2.31
C ILE A 185 -15.22 -6.62 2.05
N ASP A 186 -14.08 -6.65 1.35
CA ASP A 186 -13.21 -7.82 1.19
C ASP A 186 -13.92 -9.03 0.56
N PRO A 187 -14.39 -8.93 -0.66
CA PRO A 187 -14.96 -10.08 -1.36
C PRO A 187 -13.93 -11.18 -1.60
N GLY A 188 -14.39 -12.44 -1.58
CA GLY A 188 -13.62 -13.62 -2.00
C GLY A 188 -14.53 -14.59 -2.73
N HIS A 189 -14.26 -14.83 -4.01
CA HIS A 189 -15.08 -15.69 -4.88
C HIS A 189 -14.69 -17.16 -4.78
N VAL A 190 -15.69 -18.04 -4.86
CA VAL A 190 -15.47 -19.48 -4.99
C VAL A 190 -16.64 -20.13 -5.74
N VAL A 191 -16.36 -21.25 -6.42
CA VAL A 191 -17.37 -22.18 -6.90
C VAL A 191 -17.52 -23.29 -5.87
N GLY A 192 -18.74 -23.51 -5.36
CA GLY A 192 -19.03 -24.56 -4.40
C GLY A 192 -19.00 -25.95 -5.01
N GLU A 193 -19.06 -26.98 -4.18
CA GLU A 193 -19.20 -28.38 -4.58
C GLU A 193 -20.49 -28.67 -5.36
N ASP A 194 -21.48 -27.81 -5.22
CA ASP A 194 -22.76 -27.82 -5.95
C ASP A 194 -22.69 -27.16 -7.34
N GLY A 195 -21.49 -26.69 -7.73
CA GLY A 195 -21.24 -25.99 -8.99
C GLY A 195 -21.76 -24.55 -9.02
N LYS A 196 -22.27 -24.01 -7.89
CA LYS A 196 -22.76 -22.64 -7.80
C LYS A 196 -21.64 -21.68 -7.38
N ARG A 197 -21.78 -20.42 -7.77
CA ARG A 197 -20.84 -19.36 -7.44
C ARG A 197 -21.24 -18.68 -6.13
N TYR A 198 -20.26 -18.44 -5.27
CA TYR A 198 -20.43 -17.78 -3.99
C TYR A 198 -19.42 -16.65 -3.82
N LEU A 199 -19.85 -15.61 -3.14
CA LEU A 199 -18.99 -14.53 -2.71
C LEU A 199 -18.98 -14.48 -1.18
N PHE A 200 -17.80 -14.66 -0.58
CA PHE A 200 -17.56 -14.46 0.83
C PHE A 200 -17.14 -13.00 1.04
N VAL A 201 -17.42 -12.46 2.22
CA VAL A 201 -17.09 -11.06 2.59
C VAL A 201 -16.61 -11.00 4.04
N ASN A 202 -16.18 -9.85 4.50
CA ASN A 202 -15.74 -9.62 5.88
C ASN A 202 -16.80 -10.08 6.91
N GLY A 203 -16.34 -10.37 8.14
CA GLY A 203 -17.16 -11.05 9.15
C GLY A 203 -17.41 -12.52 8.82
N ILE A 204 -16.88 -13.01 7.69
CA ILE A 204 -17.00 -14.34 7.10
C ILE A 204 -18.47 -14.73 6.89
N ARG A 205 -19.13 -13.87 6.15
CA ARG A 205 -20.49 -14.08 5.62
C ARG A 205 -20.36 -14.43 4.13
N LYS A 206 -21.41 -15.03 3.56
CA LYS A 206 -21.44 -15.40 2.15
C LYS A 206 -22.80 -15.10 1.52
N ILE A 207 -22.78 -14.92 0.19
CA ILE A 207 -23.97 -14.80 -0.64
C ILE A 207 -23.76 -15.62 -1.92
N ARG A 208 -24.84 -16.22 -2.42
CA ARG A 208 -24.79 -16.87 -3.74
C ARG A 208 -24.87 -15.83 -4.86
N LEU A 209 -24.09 -16.04 -5.90
CA LEU A 209 -24.16 -15.29 -7.14
C LEU A 209 -24.98 -16.07 -8.18
N ARG A 210 -25.50 -15.37 -9.17
CA ARG A 210 -25.98 -15.98 -10.41
C ARG A 210 -24.81 -16.60 -11.18
N ASP A 211 -25.12 -17.51 -12.11
CA ASP A 211 -24.11 -18.24 -12.87
C ASP A 211 -23.21 -17.30 -13.72
N ASP A 212 -23.72 -16.16 -14.18
CA ASP A 212 -22.96 -15.11 -14.88
C ASP A 212 -21.98 -14.33 -13.97
N GLY A 213 -22.17 -14.39 -12.65
CA GLY A 213 -21.31 -13.73 -11.64
C GLY A 213 -21.49 -12.22 -11.49
N ILE A 214 -22.45 -11.61 -12.17
CA ILE A 214 -22.68 -10.15 -12.15
C ILE A 214 -23.96 -9.74 -11.43
N ALA A 215 -24.59 -10.66 -10.73
CA ALA A 215 -25.74 -10.42 -9.88
C ALA A 215 -25.77 -11.43 -8.72
N THR A 216 -26.46 -11.07 -7.65
CA THR A 216 -26.70 -11.95 -6.50
C THR A 216 -27.94 -12.81 -6.69
N ASP A 217 -27.99 -13.97 -6.00
CA ASP A 217 -29.11 -14.90 -5.96
C ASP A 217 -29.33 -15.41 -4.53
N GLY A 218 -29.98 -14.62 -3.73
CA GLY A 218 -30.26 -14.88 -2.31
C GLY A 218 -29.84 -13.74 -1.40
N GLU A 219 -29.76 -14.04 -0.12
CA GLU A 219 -29.39 -13.10 0.93
C GLU A 219 -28.02 -13.41 1.53
N LEU A 220 -27.41 -12.38 2.11
CA LEU A 220 -26.15 -12.50 2.85
C LEU A 220 -26.37 -13.31 4.12
N GLN A 221 -25.58 -14.36 4.33
CA GLN A 221 -25.69 -15.31 5.44
C GLN A 221 -24.35 -15.46 6.15
N ASP A 222 -24.37 -15.70 7.45
CA ASP A 222 -23.19 -16.13 8.19
C ASP A 222 -22.68 -17.47 7.64
N ALA A 223 -21.38 -17.56 7.42
CA ALA A 223 -20.75 -18.76 6.86
C ALA A 223 -19.89 -19.50 7.89
N TYR A 224 -19.16 -18.77 8.71
CA TYR A 224 -18.18 -19.34 9.61
C TYR A 224 -17.85 -18.39 10.77
N GLN A 225 -17.63 -18.94 11.96
CA GLN A 225 -17.11 -18.20 13.12
C GLN A 225 -15.59 -18.34 13.18
N PRO A 226 -14.82 -17.30 12.85
CA PRO A 226 -13.37 -17.39 12.78
C PRO A 226 -12.71 -17.72 14.11
N TRP A 227 -11.54 -18.37 14.03
CA TRP A 227 -10.70 -18.63 15.17
C TRP A 227 -10.34 -17.31 15.88
N ARG A 228 -10.37 -17.32 17.22
CA ARG A 228 -10.05 -16.17 18.05
C ARG A 228 -8.69 -16.38 18.72
N TYR A 229 -7.84 -15.35 18.61
CA TYR A 229 -6.56 -15.30 19.33
C TYR A 229 -6.76 -15.07 20.83
N PRO A 230 -5.74 -15.37 21.67
CA PRO A 230 -5.78 -15.13 23.12
C PRO A 230 -6.06 -13.67 23.46
N GLN A 231 -6.94 -13.43 24.42
CA GLN A 231 -7.42 -12.08 24.78
C GLN A 231 -6.30 -11.10 25.20
N HIS A 232 -5.18 -11.62 25.70
CA HIS A 232 -4.04 -10.79 26.12
C HIS A 232 -3.15 -10.29 24.94
N TRP A 233 -3.40 -10.76 23.71
CA TRP A 233 -2.67 -10.24 22.54
C TRP A 233 -3.14 -8.85 22.20
N ILE A 234 -2.18 -7.96 21.96
CA ILE A 234 -2.46 -6.58 21.59
C ILE A 234 -2.61 -6.51 20.08
N THR A 235 -3.81 -6.10 19.64
CA THR A 235 -4.19 -5.93 18.24
C THR A 235 -4.96 -4.62 18.09
N GLU A 236 -5.29 -4.23 16.86
CA GLU A 236 -6.19 -3.11 16.62
C GLU A 236 -7.63 -3.46 17.07
N ASN A 237 -8.16 -4.56 16.53
CA ASN A 237 -9.45 -5.14 16.88
C ASN A 237 -9.52 -6.58 16.34
N PHE A 238 -10.65 -7.30 16.51
CA PHE A 238 -10.76 -8.67 16.00
C PHE A 238 -10.84 -8.71 14.46
N ALA A 239 -11.63 -7.87 13.83
CA ALA A 239 -11.78 -7.65 12.37
C ALA A 239 -11.48 -8.89 11.51
N PRO A 240 -12.33 -9.92 11.46
CA PRO A 240 -12.17 -11.01 10.51
C PRO A 240 -12.49 -10.51 9.10
N GLU A 241 -11.49 -10.58 8.21
CA GLU A 241 -11.52 -9.95 6.90
C GLU A 241 -10.72 -10.74 5.85
N GLY A 242 -10.72 -10.31 4.58
CA GLY A 242 -9.89 -10.86 3.52
C GLY A 242 -10.12 -12.34 3.22
N PRO A 243 -11.37 -12.86 3.12
CA PRO A 243 -11.57 -14.28 2.83
C PRO A 243 -11.08 -14.63 1.43
N LYS A 244 -10.15 -15.59 1.34
CA LYS A 244 -9.67 -16.18 0.09
C LYS A 244 -9.87 -17.69 0.15
N LEU A 245 -10.42 -18.25 -0.92
CA LEU A 245 -10.85 -19.65 -0.91
C LEU A 245 -10.21 -20.43 -2.05
N LEU A 246 -9.86 -21.69 -1.76
CA LEU A 246 -9.36 -22.62 -2.77
C LEU A 246 -9.76 -24.06 -2.45
N TRP A 247 -10.02 -24.84 -3.51
CA TRP A 247 -10.21 -26.29 -3.41
C TRP A 247 -8.88 -27.02 -3.57
N ARG A 248 -8.61 -27.94 -2.64
CA ARG A 248 -7.49 -28.88 -2.77
C ARG A 248 -7.84 -30.23 -2.08
N ASP A 249 -7.60 -31.31 -2.79
CA ASP A 249 -7.79 -32.69 -2.29
C ASP A 249 -9.19 -32.92 -1.65
N GLY A 250 -10.24 -32.33 -2.27
CA GLY A 250 -11.62 -32.40 -1.81
C GLY A 250 -11.94 -31.62 -0.53
N TRP A 251 -11.02 -30.71 -0.11
CA TRP A 251 -11.26 -29.72 0.93
C TRP A 251 -11.32 -28.31 0.34
N LEU A 252 -12.26 -27.55 0.79
CA LEU A 252 -12.32 -26.10 0.58
C LEU A 252 -11.59 -25.42 1.74
N TYR A 253 -10.47 -24.80 1.44
CA TYR A 253 -9.70 -23.99 2.40
C TYR A 253 -10.17 -22.54 2.33
N LEU A 254 -10.32 -21.93 3.49
CA LEU A 254 -10.62 -20.54 3.71
C LEU A 254 -9.45 -19.90 4.46
N VAL A 255 -8.76 -18.98 3.81
CA VAL A 255 -7.70 -18.16 4.41
C VAL A 255 -8.29 -16.79 4.70
N THR A 256 -8.08 -16.28 5.90
CA THR A 256 -8.61 -14.99 6.35
C THR A 256 -7.59 -14.23 7.18
N ALA A 257 -7.79 -12.94 7.36
CA ALA A 257 -7.02 -12.13 8.29
C ALA A 257 -7.86 -11.80 9.54
N VAL A 258 -7.18 -11.61 10.66
CA VAL A 258 -7.75 -11.07 11.90
C VAL A 258 -6.75 -10.13 12.57
N GLY A 259 -7.23 -9.27 13.48
CA GLY A 259 -6.38 -8.41 14.32
C GLY A 259 -6.23 -6.98 13.82
N GLY A 260 -6.69 -6.68 12.61
CA GLY A 260 -6.57 -5.37 11.98
C GLY A 260 -5.15 -5.01 11.55
N THR A 261 -5.00 -4.21 10.50
CA THR A 261 -3.69 -3.88 9.91
C THR A 261 -3.06 -2.61 10.50
N ALA A 262 -3.83 -1.75 11.16
CA ALA A 262 -3.35 -0.59 11.91
C ALA A 262 -2.87 -0.98 13.33
N GLY A 263 -2.41 -0.01 14.13
CA GLY A 263 -2.01 -0.26 15.50
C GLY A 263 -0.63 -0.92 15.65
N PRO A 264 -0.47 -1.93 16.53
CA PRO A 264 0.85 -2.48 16.84
C PRO A 264 1.42 -3.34 15.72
N ALA A 265 2.74 -3.48 15.68
CA ALA A 265 3.44 -4.33 14.72
C ALA A 265 2.93 -5.79 14.71
N THR A 266 2.44 -6.27 15.86
CA THR A 266 1.98 -7.64 16.09
C THR A 266 0.49 -7.85 15.86
N GLY A 267 -0.23 -6.83 15.36
CA GLY A 267 -1.70 -6.82 15.30
C GLY A 267 -2.28 -7.77 14.27
N HIS A 268 -1.93 -7.59 13.02
CA HIS A 268 -2.49 -8.36 11.90
C HIS A 268 -1.91 -9.76 11.78
N MET A 269 -2.71 -10.73 11.37
CA MET A 269 -2.28 -12.12 11.24
C MET A 269 -3.14 -12.90 10.24
N VAL A 270 -2.57 -13.99 9.70
CA VAL A 270 -3.23 -14.92 8.80
C VAL A 270 -3.70 -16.13 9.58
N ILE A 271 -4.96 -16.50 9.40
CA ILE A 271 -5.57 -17.73 9.93
C ILE A 271 -6.21 -18.53 8.80
N ALA A 272 -6.47 -19.80 9.06
CA ALA A 272 -7.17 -20.66 8.11
C ALA A 272 -8.23 -21.55 8.76
N ALA A 273 -9.19 -21.94 7.95
CA ALA A 273 -10.17 -22.98 8.20
C ALA A 273 -10.34 -23.83 6.94
N ARG A 274 -10.99 -24.99 7.06
CA ARG A 274 -11.38 -25.80 5.90
C ARG A 274 -12.72 -26.49 6.12
N SER A 275 -13.36 -26.88 5.03
CA SER A 275 -14.62 -27.63 5.03
C SER A 275 -14.69 -28.56 3.82
N ARG A 276 -15.61 -29.52 3.83
CA ARG A 276 -15.95 -30.33 2.65
C ARG A 276 -17.03 -29.67 1.78
N SER A 277 -17.65 -28.62 2.27
CA SER A 277 -18.73 -27.91 1.63
C SER A 277 -18.61 -26.40 1.83
N VAL A 278 -19.04 -25.64 0.84
CA VAL A 278 -19.16 -24.17 0.98
C VAL A 278 -20.13 -23.76 2.11
N HIS A 279 -20.96 -24.71 2.54
CA HIS A 279 -21.91 -24.52 3.65
C HIS A 279 -21.39 -24.93 5.02
N GLY A 280 -20.18 -25.48 5.12
CA GLY A 280 -19.62 -26.05 6.34
C GLY A 280 -20.02 -27.53 6.55
N PRO A 281 -19.79 -28.09 7.72
CA PRO A 281 -19.15 -27.45 8.87
C PRO A 281 -17.68 -27.12 8.60
N TRP A 282 -17.21 -26.02 9.21
CA TRP A 282 -15.82 -25.57 9.10
C TRP A 282 -15.00 -26.01 10.29
N GLU A 283 -13.77 -26.44 10.07
CA GLU A 283 -12.80 -26.74 11.11
C GLU A 283 -11.63 -25.73 11.07
N HIS A 284 -11.20 -25.25 12.24
CA HIS A 284 -10.06 -24.37 12.37
C HIS A 284 -8.74 -25.10 12.08
N CYS A 285 -7.81 -24.40 11.43
CA CYS A 285 -6.43 -24.89 11.39
C CYS A 285 -5.87 -24.99 12.83
N PRO A 286 -5.33 -26.15 13.26
CA PRO A 286 -4.78 -26.29 14.61
C PRO A 286 -3.50 -25.47 14.83
N ARG A 287 -2.93 -24.90 13.77
CA ARG A 287 -1.72 -24.07 13.78
C ARG A 287 -2.01 -22.56 13.69
N ASN A 288 -3.28 -22.14 13.80
CA ASN A 288 -3.60 -20.72 13.78
C ASN A 288 -2.92 -19.95 14.93
N PRO A 289 -2.35 -18.78 14.68
CA PRO A 289 -2.24 -18.12 13.37
C PRO A 289 -1.08 -18.69 12.53
N LEU A 290 -1.27 -18.78 11.21
CA LEU A 290 -0.26 -19.28 10.27
C LEU A 290 0.87 -18.30 10.02
N VAL A 291 0.53 -17.00 10.01
CA VAL A 291 1.48 -15.89 9.91
C VAL A 291 1.12 -14.86 10.97
N ARG A 292 2.11 -14.41 11.71
CA ARG A 292 2.01 -13.31 12.67
C ARG A 292 3.40 -12.72 12.92
N THR A 293 3.48 -11.41 13.07
CA THR A 293 4.67 -10.73 13.61
C THR A 293 4.69 -10.93 15.12
N GLN A 294 5.78 -11.47 15.68
CA GLN A 294 5.88 -11.81 17.10
C GLN A 294 6.41 -10.64 17.93
N SER A 295 7.26 -9.78 17.34
CA SER A 295 7.81 -8.60 18.01
C SER A 295 7.99 -7.41 17.05
N GLY A 296 8.14 -6.21 17.62
CA GLY A 296 8.45 -5.00 16.86
C GLY A 296 9.85 -4.98 16.24
N ASP A 297 10.73 -5.94 16.58
CA ASP A 297 12.08 -6.03 16.03
C ASP A 297 12.14 -6.82 14.71
N GLU A 298 11.04 -7.48 14.34
CA GLU A 298 10.96 -8.19 13.07
C GLU A 298 10.98 -7.23 11.86
N PRO A 299 11.49 -7.67 10.69
CA PRO A 299 11.64 -6.82 9.52
C PRO A 299 10.30 -6.39 8.89
N TRP A 300 9.23 -7.14 9.16
CA TRP A 300 7.90 -6.91 8.61
C TRP A 300 6.85 -6.92 9.70
N TRP A 301 6.04 -5.86 9.75
CA TRP A 301 4.99 -5.64 10.74
C TRP A 301 3.60 -5.85 10.17
N SER A 302 2.65 -6.22 11.03
CA SER A 302 1.23 -6.37 10.67
C SER A 302 1.04 -7.22 9.41
N ARG A 303 1.64 -8.42 9.40
CA ARG A 303 1.58 -9.36 8.28
C ARG A 303 0.23 -10.04 8.20
N GLY A 304 -0.50 -9.85 7.11
CA GLY A 304 -1.84 -10.41 6.96
C GLY A 304 -2.42 -10.27 5.55
N HIS A 305 -3.69 -10.58 5.41
CA HIS A 305 -4.46 -10.48 4.16
C HIS A 305 -3.87 -11.33 3.03
N ALA A 306 -3.83 -12.65 3.25
CA ALA A 306 -3.09 -13.58 2.41
C ALA A 306 -3.95 -14.27 1.34
N THR A 307 -3.34 -14.54 0.19
CA THR A 307 -3.84 -15.44 -0.85
C THR A 307 -2.82 -16.55 -1.09
N LEU A 308 -3.28 -17.81 -1.13
CA LEU A 308 -2.48 -18.97 -1.52
C LEU A 308 -2.43 -19.10 -3.04
N VAL A 309 -1.28 -19.51 -3.57
CA VAL A 309 -1.07 -19.74 -5.00
C VAL A 309 -0.12 -20.91 -5.22
N GLU A 310 -0.41 -21.72 -6.23
CA GLU A 310 0.51 -22.76 -6.70
C GLU A 310 1.58 -22.15 -7.59
N GLY A 311 2.85 -22.43 -7.28
CA GLY A 311 4.01 -21.99 -8.02
C GLY A 311 4.19 -22.69 -9.38
N PRO A 312 5.17 -22.27 -10.20
CA PRO A 312 5.36 -22.80 -11.55
C PRO A 312 5.72 -24.30 -11.59
N ALA A 313 6.36 -24.83 -10.55
CA ALA A 313 6.69 -26.25 -10.43
C ALA A 313 5.73 -27.06 -9.58
N GLY A 314 4.57 -26.51 -9.21
CA GLY A 314 3.58 -27.16 -8.36
C GLY A 314 3.86 -27.06 -6.84
N ASP A 315 4.91 -26.32 -6.46
CA ASP A 315 5.14 -25.88 -5.09
C ASP A 315 4.13 -24.81 -4.68
N TRP A 316 3.96 -24.55 -3.38
CA TRP A 316 2.93 -23.64 -2.91
C TRP A 316 3.52 -22.41 -2.23
N TRP A 317 2.85 -21.30 -2.43
CA TRP A 317 3.26 -19.97 -1.98
C TRP A 317 2.09 -19.21 -1.38
N MET A 318 2.43 -18.26 -0.52
CA MET A 318 1.48 -17.33 0.07
C MET A 318 1.94 -15.90 -0.26
N VAL A 319 1.06 -15.11 -0.84
CA VAL A 319 1.25 -13.66 -1.00
C VAL A 319 0.39 -12.95 0.02
N TYR A 320 0.97 -12.01 0.74
CA TYR A 320 0.29 -11.20 1.75
C TYR A 320 0.99 -9.85 1.89
N HIS A 321 0.46 -8.94 2.68
CA HIS A 321 1.11 -7.65 2.89
C HIS A 321 1.78 -7.52 4.25
N GLY A 322 2.70 -6.55 4.38
CA GLY A 322 3.29 -6.11 5.64
C GLY A 322 3.89 -4.72 5.53
N TYR A 323 3.95 -4.02 6.67
CA TYR A 323 4.73 -2.80 6.77
C TYR A 323 6.20 -3.14 6.99
N GLU A 324 7.08 -2.42 6.32
CA GLU A 324 8.51 -2.54 6.56
C GLU A 324 8.89 -1.87 7.89
N HIS A 325 9.69 -2.56 8.70
CA HIS A 325 10.20 -2.04 9.98
C HIS A 325 10.84 -0.66 9.80
N GLY A 326 10.36 0.31 10.55
CA GLY A 326 10.82 1.70 10.49
C GLY A 326 10.30 2.52 9.30
N PHE A 327 9.57 1.90 8.34
CA PHE A 327 9.13 2.56 7.11
C PHE A 327 7.63 2.39 6.81
N ARG A 328 6.77 2.62 7.82
CA ARG A 328 5.30 2.66 7.59
C ARG A 328 4.90 3.66 6.50
N THR A 329 5.73 4.65 6.24
CA THR A 329 5.56 5.66 5.19
C THR A 329 5.58 5.09 3.77
N LEU A 330 6.16 3.90 3.56
CA LEU A 330 6.12 3.18 2.29
C LEU A 330 4.81 2.40 2.07
N GLY A 331 3.90 2.42 3.06
CA GLY A 331 2.66 1.64 3.00
C GLY A 331 2.87 0.15 3.27
N ARG A 332 1.85 -0.63 2.93
CA ARG A 332 1.85 -2.08 3.06
C ARG A 332 2.40 -2.70 1.77
N GLN A 333 3.52 -3.38 1.85
CA GLN A 333 4.23 -3.91 0.68
C GLN A 333 3.89 -5.39 0.47
N ALA A 334 3.90 -5.84 -0.78
CA ALA A 334 3.60 -7.23 -1.12
C ALA A 334 4.77 -8.16 -0.77
N LEU A 335 4.48 -9.19 0.02
CA LEU A 335 5.43 -10.19 0.49
C LEU A 335 5.07 -11.56 -0.08
N LEU A 336 6.08 -12.37 -0.34
CA LEU A 336 5.95 -13.75 -0.80
C LEU A 336 6.64 -14.68 0.19
N GLU A 337 6.00 -15.80 0.55
CA GLU A 337 6.53 -16.79 1.46
C GLU A 337 6.20 -18.21 0.97
N PRO A 338 7.14 -19.17 1.04
CA PRO A 338 6.86 -20.55 0.68
C PRO A 338 5.92 -21.21 1.68
N VAL A 339 5.09 -22.09 1.18
CA VAL A 339 4.10 -22.87 1.95
C VAL A 339 4.37 -24.36 1.79
N GLU A 340 4.35 -25.09 2.87
CA GLU A 340 4.42 -26.55 2.92
C GLU A 340 3.08 -27.14 3.33
N TRP A 341 2.55 -28.07 2.54
CA TRP A 341 1.42 -28.91 2.91
C TRP A 341 1.89 -30.07 3.79
N THR A 342 1.21 -30.29 4.90
CA THR A 342 1.55 -31.32 5.88
C THR A 342 0.66 -32.55 5.72
N ASP A 343 1.10 -33.72 6.25
CA ASP A 343 0.42 -35.03 6.09
C ASP A 343 -1.02 -35.04 6.64
N ASP A 344 -1.34 -34.15 7.58
CA ASP A 344 -2.70 -33.98 8.10
C ASP A 344 -3.60 -33.12 7.19
N GLY A 345 -3.11 -32.77 5.99
CA GLY A 345 -3.83 -32.00 4.99
C GLY A 345 -3.97 -30.51 5.31
N TRP A 346 -3.20 -29.98 6.25
CA TRP A 346 -3.07 -28.56 6.50
C TRP A 346 -1.80 -28.00 5.87
N PHE A 347 -1.54 -26.73 6.05
CA PHE A 347 -0.35 -26.06 5.53
C PHE A 347 0.28 -25.14 6.58
N ARG A 348 1.52 -24.78 6.33
CA ARG A 348 2.28 -23.83 7.13
C ARG A 348 3.18 -22.94 6.25
N ALA A 349 3.40 -21.71 6.67
CA ALA A 349 4.42 -20.84 6.08
C ALA A 349 5.81 -21.32 6.53
N THR A 350 6.78 -21.34 5.62
CA THR A 350 8.13 -21.87 5.86
C THR A 350 9.25 -20.88 5.53
N GLY A 351 8.95 -19.60 5.32
CA GLY A 351 9.95 -18.57 5.01
C GLY A 351 10.90 -18.25 6.16
N GLY A 352 10.48 -18.49 7.40
CA GLY A 352 11.31 -18.28 8.58
C GLY A 352 11.69 -16.81 8.80
N ASP A 353 12.99 -16.50 8.83
CA ASP A 353 13.51 -15.13 9.02
C ASP A 353 13.48 -14.35 7.70
N LEU A 354 12.44 -13.53 7.51
CA LEU A 354 12.23 -12.72 6.31
C LEU A 354 13.21 -11.53 6.17
N SER A 355 14.12 -11.36 7.10
CA SER A 355 15.27 -10.44 6.91
C SER A 355 16.33 -11.01 5.95
N LYS A 356 16.26 -12.32 5.66
CA LYS A 356 17.20 -13.06 4.81
C LYS A 356 16.62 -13.31 3.43
N PRO A 357 17.49 -13.55 2.42
CA PRO A 357 17.04 -14.05 1.13
C PRO A 357 16.36 -15.41 1.24
N LEU A 358 15.31 -15.62 0.45
CA LEU A 358 14.61 -16.87 0.27
C LEU A 358 14.90 -17.46 -1.11
N ARG A 359 14.75 -18.78 -1.28
CA ARG A 359 14.82 -19.40 -2.60
C ARG A 359 13.62 -19.00 -3.44
N LYS A 360 13.85 -18.70 -4.71
CA LYS A 360 12.77 -18.42 -5.68
C LYS A 360 11.91 -19.67 -5.92
N PRO A 361 10.63 -19.49 -6.31
CA PRO A 361 9.83 -20.57 -6.87
C PRO A 361 10.57 -21.28 -8.01
N ALA A 362 10.53 -22.61 -8.00
CA ALA A 362 11.16 -23.39 -9.04
C ALA A 362 10.34 -23.35 -10.35
N GLY A 363 11.00 -23.55 -11.50
CA GLY A 363 10.35 -23.73 -12.80
C GLY A 363 9.89 -22.45 -13.50
N GLY A 364 9.80 -21.33 -12.82
CA GLY A 364 9.39 -20.06 -13.41
C GLY A 364 10.48 -19.44 -14.31
N LYS A 365 10.09 -18.71 -15.33
CA LYS A 365 10.97 -17.89 -16.16
C LYS A 365 10.93 -16.46 -15.67
N ALA A 366 12.08 -15.87 -15.35
CA ALA A 366 12.13 -14.47 -14.95
C ALA A 366 11.63 -13.57 -16.08
N GLY A 367 10.58 -12.83 -15.81
CA GLY A 367 10.01 -11.82 -16.70
C GLY A 367 10.59 -10.43 -16.44
N ALA A 368 9.93 -9.40 -16.98
CA ALA A 368 10.21 -8.01 -16.64
C ALA A 368 9.92 -7.76 -15.15
N ALA A 369 10.72 -6.90 -14.52
CA ALA A 369 10.56 -6.50 -13.12
C ALA A 369 10.51 -4.98 -13.01
N GLY A 370 9.42 -4.46 -12.47
CA GLY A 370 9.20 -3.03 -12.32
C GLY A 370 9.03 -2.29 -13.65
N PHE A 371 9.10 -0.98 -13.60
CA PHE A 371 9.07 -0.09 -14.77
C PHE A 371 9.81 1.21 -14.46
N ALA A 372 10.25 1.93 -15.50
CA ALA A 372 10.89 3.22 -15.34
C ALA A 372 9.90 4.28 -14.85
N LEU A 373 10.25 4.98 -13.80
CA LEU A 373 9.48 6.12 -13.29
C LEU A 373 9.87 7.43 -14.01
N SER A 374 11.12 7.55 -14.51
CA SER A 374 11.53 8.70 -15.31
C SER A 374 10.94 8.64 -16.72
N GLY A 375 10.67 9.81 -17.29
CA GLY A 375 10.18 9.96 -18.65
C GLY A 375 9.25 11.14 -18.81
N GLY A 376 8.52 11.12 -19.91
CA GLY A 376 7.43 12.05 -20.18
C GLY A 376 6.13 11.66 -19.46
N PHE A 377 5.06 12.23 -19.92
CA PHE A 377 3.72 11.98 -19.38
C PHE A 377 2.85 11.32 -20.45
N GLU A 378 3.35 10.21 -21.01
CA GLU A 378 2.65 9.44 -22.03
C GLU A 378 1.34 8.87 -21.49
N ALA A 379 0.38 8.61 -22.39
CA ALA A 379 -0.96 8.15 -21.99
C ALA A 379 -0.93 6.83 -21.22
N GLU A 380 -0.05 5.92 -21.60
CA GLU A 380 0.12 4.59 -21.05
C GLU A 380 0.63 4.60 -19.60
N ARG A 381 1.18 5.74 -19.16
CA ARG A 381 1.63 5.92 -17.77
C ARG A 381 0.50 6.25 -16.80
N PHE A 382 -0.64 6.71 -17.32
CA PHE A 382 -1.80 6.99 -16.46
C PHE A 382 -2.50 5.70 -16.03
N GLY A 383 -2.70 5.60 -14.71
CA GLY A 383 -3.20 4.41 -14.07
C GLY A 383 -2.10 3.40 -13.71
N VAL A 384 -0.87 3.52 -14.24
CA VAL A 384 0.28 2.70 -13.85
C VAL A 384 1.22 3.50 -12.95
N GLN A 385 1.74 4.62 -13.44
CA GLN A 385 2.62 5.52 -12.70
C GLN A 385 1.85 6.68 -12.07
N TRP A 386 1.00 7.31 -12.86
CA TRP A 386 0.28 8.53 -12.49
C TRP A 386 -1.19 8.23 -12.24
N CYS A 387 -1.68 8.65 -11.10
CA CYS A 387 -3.10 8.67 -10.79
C CYS A 387 -3.45 9.96 -10.06
N PHE A 388 -4.70 10.40 -10.16
CA PHE A 388 -5.21 11.46 -9.31
C PHE A 388 -5.52 10.91 -7.93
N HIS A 389 -5.21 11.67 -6.90
CA HIS A 389 -5.68 11.38 -5.54
C HIS A 389 -7.00 12.10 -5.27
N GLN A 390 -8.03 11.34 -4.94
CA GLN A 390 -9.37 11.83 -4.62
C GLN A 390 -9.92 12.77 -5.72
N PRO A 391 -10.00 12.29 -6.97
CA PRO A 391 -10.46 13.12 -8.09
C PRO A 391 -11.95 13.43 -8.01
N GLY A 392 -12.35 14.52 -8.67
CA GLY A 392 -13.74 14.78 -9.03
C GLY A 392 -14.20 13.92 -10.23
N PRO A 393 -15.49 14.00 -10.60
CA PRO A 393 -16.06 13.15 -11.66
C PRO A 393 -15.43 13.31 -13.05
N ASP A 394 -14.85 14.45 -13.35
CA ASP A 394 -14.29 14.79 -14.67
C ASP A 394 -12.81 15.19 -14.58
N GLU A 395 -12.08 14.66 -13.63
CA GLU A 395 -10.73 15.09 -13.30
C GLU A 395 -9.75 14.92 -14.47
N GLU A 396 -9.93 13.91 -15.31
CA GLU A 396 -9.11 13.70 -16.50
C GLU A 396 -9.17 14.84 -17.51
N ARG A 397 -10.23 15.66 -17.52
CA ARG A 397 -10.36 16.85 -18.38
C ARG A 397 -9.36 17.94 -18.04
N ARG A 398 -8.73 17.88 -16.86
CA ARG A 398 -7.65 18.80 -16.48
C ARG A 398 -6.33 18.50 -17.18
N ILE A 399 -6.24 17.35 -17.85
CA ILE A 399 -5.02 16.91 -18.52
C ILE A 399 -5.13 17.19 -20.00
N ALA A 400 -4.17 17.92 -20.53
CA ALA A 400 -3.86 17.98 -21.96
C ALA A 400 -2.40 17.60 -22.20
N ARG A 401 -2.08 17.12 -23.40
CA ARG A 401 -0.72 16.74 -23.78
C ARG A 401 -0.25 17.61 -24.94
N ASP A 402 1.01 17.99 -24.90
CA ASP A 402 1.67 18.74 -25.95
C ASP A 402 3.10 18.20 -26.11
N GLY A 403 3.28 17.29 -27.07
CA GLY A 403 4.49 16.50 -27.21
C GLY A 403 4.72 15.61 -25.98
N ASP A 404 5.89 15.72 -25.38
CA ASP A 404 6.30 15.03 -24.15
C ASP A 404 5.81 15.70 -22.85
N ALA A 405 5.17 16.88 -22.99
CA ALA A 405 4.69 17.66 -21.86
C ALA A 405 3.27 17.30 -21.46
N LEU A 406 3.01 17.33 -20.15
CA LEU A 406 1.70 17.35 -19.56
C LEU A 406 1.31 18.77 -19.21
N ILE A 407 0.13 19.19 -19.68
CA ILE A 407 -0.51 20.42 -19.24
C ILE A 407 -1.55 20.05 -18.19
N LEU A 408 -1.34 20.46 -16.95
CA LEU A 408 -2.26 20.24 -15.85
C LEU A 408 -2.97 21.53 -15.50
N ALA A 409 -4.27 21.60 -15.78
CA ALA A 409 -5.10 22.74 -15.42
C ALA A 409 -5.25 22.82 -13.89
N ALA A 410 -5.24 24.05 -13.38
CA ALA A 410 -5.38 24.31 -11.95
C ALA A 410 -6.77 23.88 -11.44
N SER A 411 -6.82 23.36 -10.21
CA SER A 411 -8.04 23.01 -9.48
C SER A 411 -7.86 23.27 -8.00
N GLY A 412 -8.90 23.79 -7.37
CA GLY A 412 -8.86 24.12 -5.95
C GLY A 412 -8.09 25.41 -5.63
N THR A 413 -7.83 25.61 -4.36
CA THR A 413 -7.22 26.81 -3.78
C THR A 413 -5.97 26.55 -2.96
N SER A 414 -5.70 25.28 -2.66
CA SER A 414 -4.53 24.81 -1.93
C SER A 414 -4.16 23.39 -2.37
N PRO A 415 -2.94 22.92 -2.10
CA PRO A 415 -2.56 21.54 -2.42
C PRO A 415 -3.53 20.50 -1.82
N ALA A 416 -4.13 20.80 -0.66
CA ALA A 416 -5.07 19.91 0.04
C ALA A 416 -6.34 19.58 -0.75
N ASN A 417 -6.82 20.49 -1.59
CA ASN A 417 -8.04 20.34 -2.39
C ASN A 417 -7.80 20.40 -3.90
N SER A 418 -6.58 20.13 -4.33
CA SER A 418 -6.17 20.22 -5.73
C SER A 418 -6.36 18.91 -6.51
N ALA A 419 -6.74 17.80 -5.86
CA ALA A 419 -6.66 16.46 -6.43
C ALA A 419 -5.32 16.24 -7.14
N PRO A 420 -4.18 16.17 -6.41
CA PRO A 420 -2.87 16.13 -7.02
C PRO A 420 -2.66 14.86 -7.84
N LEU A 421 -1.83 14.97 -8.88
CA LEU A 421 -1.30 13.83 -9.61
C LEU A 421 -0.20 13.19 -8.77
N VAL A 422 -0.36 11.92 -8.41
CA VAL A 422 0.57 11.22 -7.52
C VAL A 422 1.23 10.03 -8.22
N CYS A 423 2.50 9.80 -7.85
CA CYS A 423 3.32 8.69 -8.30
C CYS A 423 3.79 7.89 -7.08
N LEU A 424 3.48 6.59 -7.07
CA LEU A 424 3.93 5.67 -6.02
C LEU A 424 5.44 5.45 -6.12
N VAL A 425 6.12 5.43 -4.98
CA VAL A 425 7.55 5.16 -4.87
C VAL A 425 7.80 4.04 -3.86
N GLY A 426 8.79 3.19 -4.14
CA GLY A 426 9.06 1.99 -3.35
C GLY A 426 10.41 1.99 -2.62
N ASP A 427 11.26 2.99 -2.78
CA ASP A 427 12.58 3.05 -2.17
C ASP A 427 12.57 3.86 -0.88
N ARG A 428 13.40 3.50 0.09
CA ARG A 428 13.59 4.24 1.34
C ARG A 428 14.29 5.57 1.14
N ALA A 429 15.20 5.60 0.14
CA ALA A 429 15.92 6.80 -0.24
C ALA A 429 15.88 6.98 -1.76
N TYR A 430 15.42 8.15 -2.20
CA TYR A 430 15.24 8.46 -3.61
C TYR A 430 15.25 9.96 -3.88
N GLN A 431 15.40 10.31 -5.13
CA GLN A 431 15.28 11.66 -5.61
C GLN A 431 14.29 11.71 -6.78
N VAL A 432 13.44 12.73 -6.79
CA VAL A 432 12.58 13.09 -7.92
C VAL A 432 12.87 14.50 -8.37
N GLU A 433 12.77 14.74 -9.69
CA GLU A 433 12.95 16.03 -10.30
C GLU A 433 11.92 16.23 -11.40
N VAL A 434 11.44 17.45 -11.59
CA VAL A 434 10.51 17.79 -12.67
C VAL A 434 10.77 19.23 -13.15
N ALA A 435 10.63 19.44 -14.47
CA ALA A 435 10.62 20.77 -15.07
C ALA A 435 9.18 21.30 -15.13
N MET A 436 8.99 22.56 -14.75
CA MET A 436 7.70 23.23 -14.68
C MET A 436 7.73 24.55 -15.42
N GLU A 437 6.65 24.85 -16.14
CA GLU A 437 6.39 26.17 -16.71
C GLU A 437 4.97 26.59 -16.31
N LEU A 438 4.87 27.71 -15.59
CA LEU A 438 3.58 28.20 -15.10
C LEU A 438 2.93 29.11 -16.15
N ASP A 439 1.73 28.78 -16.58
CA ASP A 439 0.92 29.58 -17.48
C ASP A 439 -0.22 30.24 -16.69
N GLY A 440 -0.10 31.57 -16.56
CA GLY A 440 -1.00 32.39 -15.76
C GLY A 440 -0.28 33.19 -14.66
N ASN A 441 -0.95 34.22 -14.17
CA ASN A 441 -0.45 35.06 -13.06
C ASN A 441 -1.04 34.62 -11.72
N ASP A 442 -2.24 34.02 -11.74
CA ASP A 442 -2.97 33.59 -10.55
C ASP A 442 -2.84 32.07 -10.28
N ILE A 443 -1.78 31.46 -10.83
CA ILE A 443 -1.50 30.04 -10.65
C ILE A 443 -0.43 29.83 -9.58
N GLU A 444 -0.60 28.77 -8.82
CA GLU A 444 0.45 28.12 -8.04
C GLU A 444 0.54 26.65 -8.44
N ALA A 445 1.74 26.15 -8.65
CA ALA A 445 2.01 24.75 -8.94
C ALA A 445 3.29 24.30 -8.25
N GLY A 446 3.44 23.00 -8.00
CA GLY A 446 4.60 22.52 -7.27
C GLY A 446 4.76 21.03 -7.18
N LEU A 447 5.80 20.64 -6.41
CA LEU A 447 6.17 19.27 -6.09
C LEU A 447 5.98 19.02 -4.60
N LEU A 448 5.25 17.94 -4.29
CA LEU A 448 4.93 17.51 -2.94
C LEU A 448 5.52 16.12 -2.67
N LEU A 449 5.79 15.84 -1.41
CA LEU A 449 5.71 14.50 -0.85
C LEU A 449 4.37 14.42 -0.13
N TYR A 450 3.46 13.62 -0.69
CA TYR A 450 2.04 13.69 -0.40
C TYR A 450 1.54 12.38 0.20
N TYR A 451 0.91 12.47 1.35
CA TYR A 451 0.16 11.37 1.98
C TYR A 451 -1.35 11.53 1.71
N ASN A 452 -1.96 12.60 2.23
CA ASN A 452 -3.37 12.94 2.04
C ASN A 452 -3.57 14.47 2.23
N PRO A 453 -4.80 15.01 2.12
CA PRO A 453 -5.06 16.45 2.30
C PRO A 453 -4.62 17.06 3.62
N LYS A 454 -4.36 16.26 4.66
CA LYS A 454 -3.94 16.70 6.00
C LYS A 454 -2.44 16.48 6.26
N ALA A 455 -1.77 15.78 5.37
CA ALA A 455 -0.38 15.37 5.56
C ALA A 455 0.39 15.38 4.23
N PHE A 456 1.05 16.48 3.95
CA PHE A 456 2.01 16.64 2.86
C PHE A 456 3.05 17.68 3.21
N ILE A 457 4.18 17.60 2.54
CA ILE A 457 5.23 18.62 2.54
C ILE A 457 5.59 18.97 1.10
N GLY A 458 6.15 20.15 0.87
CA GLY A 458 6.60 20.49 -0.48
C GLY A 458 6.88 21.94 -0.73
N LEU A 459 7.14 22.23 -2.02
CA LEU A 459 7.29 23.60 -2.52
C LEU A 459 6.19 23.93 -3.53
N GLY A 460 5.60 25.10 -3.37
CA GLY A 460 4.70 25.73 -4.31
C GLY A 460 5.33 26.96 -4.95
N PHE A 461 5.11 27.14 -6.24
CA PHE A 461 5.64 28.26 -7.01
C PHE A 461 4.46 29.10 -7.50
N ALA A 462 4.30 30.29 -6.93
CA ALA A 462 3.32 31.30 -7.32
C ALA A 462 3.94 32.37 -8.21
N ALA A 463 3.21 33.43 -8.60
CA ALA A 463 3.68 34.44 -9.56
C ALA A 463 5.02 35.10 -9.19
N ASP A 464 5.22 35.38 -7.92
CA ASP A 464 6.35 36.15 -7.38
C ASP A 464 7.07 35.50 -6.22
N THR A 465 6.62 34.32 -5.78
CA THR A 465 7.14 33.71 -4.56
C THR A 465 7.20 32.18 -4.63
N VAL A 466 8.11 31.59 -3.87
CA VAL A 466 8.17 30.18 -3.54
C VAL A 466 7.57 29.99 -2.16
N LYS A 467 6.55 29.16 -2.07
CA LYS A 467 5.89 28.77 -0.82
C LYS A 467 6.44 27.46 -0.31
N THR A 468 6.44 27.30 0.98
CA THR A 468 6.83 26.06 1.66
C THR A 468 5.63 25.49 2.39
N TYR A 469 5.38 24.20 2.18
CA TYR A 469 4.35 23.46 2.90
C TYR A 469 4.99 22.44 3.84
N GLN A 470 4.51 22.40 5.08
CA GLN A 470 4.89 21.39 6.06
C GLN A 470 3.65 20.94 6.82
N TYR A 471 3.38 19.64 6.86
CA TYR A 471 2.18 19.06 7.47
C TYR A 471 0.89 19.74 7.02
N ALA A 472 0.77 19.92 5.69
CA ALA A 472 -0.35 20.56 5.00
C ALA A 472 -0.53 22.08 5.28
N GLU A 473 0.33 22.68 6.07
CA GLU A 473 0.29 24.12 6.39
C GLU A 473 1.36 24.90 5.59
N GLU A 474 1.00 26.09 5.08
CA GLU A 474 1.96 27.02 4.48
C GLU A 474 2.82 27.67 5.58
N LEU A 475 4.15 27.66 5.42
CA LEU A 475 5.09 28.33 6.31
C LEU A 475 5.36 29.77 5.80
N PRO A 476 4.71 30.82 6.33
CA PRO A 476 4.79 32.19 5.77
C PRO A 476 6.23 32.76 5.75
N ARG A 477 7.04 32.39 6.74
CA ARG A 477 8.43 32.85 6.89
C ARG A 477 9.41 32.27 5.86
N ALA A 478 9.01 31.24 5.15
CA ALA A 478 9.86 30.52 4.21
C ALA A 478 9.64 30.95 2.75
N ARG A 479 8.89 32.05 2.53
CA ARG A 479 8.67 32.58 1.18
C ARG A 479 9.97 33.14 0.61
N VAL A 480 10.28 32.73 -0.61
CA VAL A 480 11.47 33.16 -1.36
C VAL A 480 11.00 33.75 -2.68
N PRO A 481 11.55 34.92 -3.12
CA PRO A 481 11.18 35.50 -4.42
C PRO A 481 11.43 34.53 -5.57
N ARG A 482 10.43 34.32 -6.43
CA ARG A 482 10.57 33.57 -7.68
C ARG A 482 11.15 34.46 -8.79
N LYS A 483 12.10 33.93 -9.56
CA LYS A 483 12.82 34.71 -10.57
C LYS A 483 12.17 34.70 -11.96
N ASN A 484 11.55 33.59 -12.36
CA ASN A 484 10.90 33.44 -13.67
C ASN A 484 9.82 32.35 -13.65
N ARG A 485 9.12 32.16 -14.80
CA ARG A 485 8.04 31.16 -14.93
C ARG A 485 8.55 29.72 -15.13
N ASN A 486 9.75 29.58 -15.70
CA ASN A 486 10.37 28.29 -15.96
C ASN A 486 11.26 27.92 -14.79
N LEU A 487 11.09 26.73 -14.29
CA LEU A 487 11.88 26.24 -13.16
C LEU A 487 12.00 24.72 -13.20
N ARG A 488 13.02 24.21 -12.52
CA ARG A 488 13.09 22.81 -12.12
C ARG A 488 13.01 22.74 -10.62
N VAL A 489 12.32 21.75 -10.12
CA VAL A 489 12.26 21.43 -8.69
C VAL A 489 12.71 20.00 -8.48
N ARG A 490 13.48 19.80 -7.42
CA ARG A 490 14.01 18.50 -7.00
C ARG A 490 13.69 18.27 -5.54
N MET A 491 13.25 17.05 -5.23
CA MET A 491 13.03 16.57 -3.89
C MET A 491 13.91 15.35 -3.65
N THR A 492 14.64 15.32 -2.55
CA THR A 492 15.39 14.14 -2.10
C THR A 492 14.83 13.71 -0.77
N ASN A 493 14.31 12.49 -0.71
CA ASN A 493 13.97 11.80 0.53
C ASN A 493 15.11 10.83 0.87
N ASN A 494 15.73 11.00 2.01
CA ASN A 494 16.74 10.09 2.52
C ASN A 494 16.28 9.53 3.86
N ALA A 495 15.66 8.35 3.84
CA ALA A 495 15.16 7.65 5.02
C ALA A 495 14.37 8.60 5.95
N HIS A 496 13.33 9.24 5.40
CA HIS A 496 12.42 10.19 6.05
C HIS A 496 12.92 11.64 6.20
N VAL A 497 14.19 11.93 5.95
CA VAL A 497 14.67 13.32 5.92
C VAL A 497 14.59 13.84 4.49
N VAL A 498 13.74 14.84 4.30
CA VAL A 498 13.42 15.39 2.98
C VAL A 498 14.02 16.78 2.79
N THR A 499 14.67 16.97 1.65
CA THR A 499 15.19 18.27 1.20
C THR A 499 14.64 18.61 -0.16
N PHE A 500 14.53 19.91 -0.44
CA PHE A 500 14.11 20.44 -1.72
C PHE A 500 15.18 21.37 -2.28
N GLU A 501 15.30 21.34 -3.59
CA GLU A 501 16.13 22.27 -4.38
C GLU A 501 15.31 22.79 -5.55
N HIS A 502 15.58 24.00 -6.00
CA HIS A 502 15.00 24.57 -7.22
C HIS A 502 16.04 25.25 -8.09
N SER A 503 15.79 25.29 -9.37
CA SER A 503 16.63 25.90 -10.38
C SER A 503 15.79 26.80 -11.29
N HIS A 504 16.34 27.94 -11.69
CA HIS A 504 15.74 28.89 -12.64
C HIS A 504 16.50 29.00 -13.97
N ASP A 505 17.49 28.14 -14.17
CA ASP A 505 18.37 28.11 -15.34
C ASP A 505 18.50 26.72 -15.95
N ASP A 506 17.37 25.97 -15.92
CA ASP A 506 17.23 24.61 -16.46
C ASP A 506 18.19 23.59 -15.84
N GLY A 507 18.41 23.69 -14.52
CA GLY A 507 19.21 22.74 -13.76
C GLY A 507 20.72 22.97 -13.82
N ARG A 508 21.19 24.10 -14.37
CA ARG A 508 22.63 24.44 -14.37
C ARG A 508 23.11 24.82 -12.98
N THR A 509 22.29 25.58 -12.26
CA THR A 509 22.53 25.89 -10.85
C THR A 509 21.32 25.54 -10.00
N TRP A 510 21.57 25.06 -8.78
CA TRP A 510 20.54 24.66 -7.85
C TRP A 510 20.63 25.48 -6.58
N THR A 511 19.48 25.92 -6.11
CA THR A 511 19.33 26.57 -4.82
C THR A 511 18.71 25.59 -3.84
N LEU A 512 19.46 25.20 -2.81
CA LEU A 512 18.93 24.38 -1.72
C LEU A 512 17.91 25.22 -0.93
N HIS A 513 16.71 24.67 -0.76
CA HIS A 513 15.72 25.28 0.12
C HIS A 513 16.12 25.04 1.58
N GLY A 514 16.06 26.11 2.38
CA GLY A 514 16.67 26.12 3.73
C GLY A 514 15.99 25.23 4.76
N THR A 515 14.81 24.67 4.45
CA THR A 515 14.05 23.82 5.39
C THR A 515 14.28 22.34 5.07
N ARG A 516 14.78 21.59 6.05
CA ARG A 516 14.75 20.12 6.04
C ARG A 516 13.51 19.66 6.79
N MET A 517 12.86 18.64 6.28
CA MET A 517 11.58 18.16 6.80
C MET A 517 11.69 16.68 7.13
N GLU A 518 11.20 16.30 8.29
CA GLU A 518 11.13 14.91 8.75
C GLU A 518 9.70 14.40 8.54
N VAL A 519 9.51 13.18 8.00
CA VAL A 519 8.20 12.66 7.58
C VAL A 519 7.86 11.27 8.12
N SER A 520 8.64 10.71 9.05
CA SER A 520 8.41 9.34 9.57
C SER A 520 7.02 9.15 10.19
N GLY A 521 6.43 10.24 10.71
CA GLY A 521 5.07 10.25 11.26
C GLY A 521 3.94 10.33 10.23
N MET A 522 4.24 10.48 8.93
CA MET A 522 3.20 10.59 7.89
C MET A 522 2.75 9.20 7.40
N HIS A 523 1.96 8.53 8.19
CA HIS A 523 1.44 7.19 7.90
C HIS A 523 0.07 6.95 8.54
N HIS A 524 -0.55 5.79 8.25
CA HIS A 524 -1.91 5.44 8.63
C HIS A 524 -2.20 5.61 10.13
N ASN A 525 -1.32 5.15 11.02
CA ASN A 525 -1.58 5.20 12.48
C ASN A 525 -1.68 6.63 13.03
N VAL A 526 -1.27 7.65 12.25
CA VAL A 526 -1.36 9.06 12.64
C VAL A 526 -2.46 9.79 11.87
N PHE A 527 -2.55 9.57 10.55
CA PHE A 527 -3.42 10.36 9.67
C PHE A 527 -4.57 9.56 9.06
N GLY A 528 -4.68 8.24 9.33
CA GLY A 528 -5.69 7.36 8.72
C GLY A 528 -5.46 7.13 7.22
N GLY A 529 -6.44 6.51 6.54
CA GLY A 529 -6.51 6.41 5.08
C GLY A 529 -5.72 5.27 4.44
N PHE A 530 -4.93 4.47 5.20
CA PHE A 530 -4.17 3.32 4.70
C PHE A 530 -3.25 3.59 3.50
N LEU A 531 -2.73 4.81 3.38
CA LEU A 531 -1.93 5.28 2.26
C LEU A 531 -0.43 5.22 2.56
N SER A 532 0.38 5.50 1.53
CA SER A 532 1.82 5.75 1.63
C SER A 532 2.17 7.19 1.25
N LEU A 533 3.43 7.57 1.47
CA LEU A 533 3.99 8.80 0.91
C LEU A 533 4.27 8.61 -0.59
N ARG A 534 3.82 9.56 -1.40
CA ARG A 534 3.92 9.56 -2.87
C ARG A 534 4.48 10.89 -3.36
N ALA A 535 5.25 10.86 -4.44
CA ALA A 535 5.60 12.09 -5.16
C ALA A 535 4.32 12.68 -5.78
N GLY A 536 4.04 13.96 -5.54
CA GLY A 536 2.80 14.60 -5.96
C GLY A 536 3.05 15.89 -6.76
N LEU A 537 2.35 16.05 -7.87
CA LEU A 537 2.32 17.24 -8.70
C LEU A 537 0.95 17.90 -8.59
N TYR A 538 0.92 19.21 -8.37
CA TYR A 538 -0.34 19.92 -8.21
C TYR A 538 -0.35 21.27 -8.93
N ALA A 539 -1.55 21.77 -9.21
CA ALA A 539 -1.78 23.12 -9.68
C ALA A 539 -3.08 23.65 -9.10
N VAL A 540 -3.05 24.85 -8.52
CA VAL A 540 -4.21 25.54 -7.91
C VAL A 540 -4.32 26.98 -8.41
N GLY A 541 -5.49 27.60 -8.23
CA GLY A 541 -5.78 28.94 -8.69
C GLY A 541 -6.37 28.98 -10.09
N LYS A 542 -5.80 29.81 -11.00
CA LYS A 542 -6.28 29.99 -12.39
C LYS A 542 -5.14 29.84 -13.37
N GLY A 543 -5.33 29.01 -14.40
CA GLY A 543 -4.32 28.71 -15.42
C GLY A 543 -3.94 27.25 -15.45
N ALA A 544 -2.75 26.95 -15.93
CA ALA A 544 -2.21 25.60 -16.03
C ALA A 544 -0.71 25.59 -15.75
N VAL A 545 -0.19 24.43 -15.39
CA VAL A 545 1.24 24.17 -15.35
C VAL A 545 1.60 23.20 -16.47
N ARG A 546 2.66 23.50 -17.20
CA ARG A 546 3.30 22.60 -18.16
C ARG A 546 4.42 21.86 -17.46
N LEU A 547 4.30 20.54 -17.39
CA LEU A 547 5.21 19.63 -16.72
C LEU A 547 5.98 18.82 -17.76
N ARG A 548 7.30 18.67 -17.58
CA ARG A 548 8.18 17.93 -18.48
C ARG A 548 9.29 17.24 -17.70
N ASP A 549 9.89 16.23 -18.32
CA ASP A 549 11.16 15.67 -17.91
C ASP A 549 11.14 15.26 -16.42
N PHE A 550 10.14 14.46 -16.05
CA PHE A 550 10.10 13.86 -14.71
C PHE A 550 11.21 12.84 -14.60
N ARG A 551 12.02 12.94 -13.57
CA ARG A 551 13.14 12.04 -13.30
C ARG A 551 13.02 11.45 -11.92
N TYR A 552 13.25 10.16 -11.84
CA TYR A 552 13.37 9.41 -10.60
C TYR A 552 14.73 8.73 -10.54
N ARG A 553 15.29 8.62 -9.37
CA ARG A 553 16.39 7.70 -9.08
C ARG A 553 16.36 7.28 -7.63
N ALA A 554 16.54 6.00 -7.37
CA ALA A 554 16.88 5.55 -6.04
C ALA A 554 18.32 6.00 -5.70
N VAL A 555 18.53 6.39 -4.46
CA VAL A 555 19.85 6.81 -3.97
C VAL A 555 20.31 5.89 -2.84
N ALA A 556 21.59 5.86 -2.56
CA ALA A 556 22.10 5.15 -1.40
C ALA A 556 21.58 5.83 -0.12
N GLU A 557 21.11 5.02 0.84
CA GLU A 557 20.80 5.54 2.17
C GLU A 557 22.09 6.08 2.79
N SER A 558 22.14 7.39 3.06
CA SER A 558 23.26 7.93 3.84
C SER A 558 22.94 7.70 5.32
N VAL A 559 23.71 6.86 5.96
CA VAL A 559 23.71 6.76 7.41
C VAL A 559 24.26 8.11 7.92
N SER A 560 23.38 8.95 8.45
CA SER A 560 23.82 10.09 9.25
C SER A 560 24.42 9.51 10.53
N GLY A 561 25.76 9.52 10.62
CA GLY A 561 26.48 9.20 11.84
C GLY A 561 26.18 10.19 12.95
#